data_386d529ca974e15ea3e207a6f0484e0c
#
_entry.id   386d529ca974e15ea3e207a6f0484e0c
#
_cell.length_a   1.000
_cell.length_b   1.000
_cell.length_c   1.000
_cell.angle_alpha   90.00
_cell.angle_beta   90.00
_cell.angle_gamma   90.00
#
_symmetry.space_group_name_H-M   'P 1'
#
loop_
_entity.id
_entity.type
_entity.pdbx_description
1 polymer ?
#
loop_
_entity_poly.entity_id
_entity_poly.type
_entity_poly.pdbx_seq_one_letter_code
_entity_poly.pdbx_strand_id
1 'polypeptide(L)'
;MKKPSTKTITATLSIAVCTLLLCSCIMKKPDYGPTVKKTMTVPSFNSVELNGNTAVYFLQGKEYSVRLEGKKKLLDCMKIGVKNNVLNVNSTDEADSNEIVFFGHSHQGDNTIKVYITSPTLTKISQDGNASLVFPDSVTFDRLSLNIDGNSAVKVHRMKVGQLDMELSGNAGVKFKNLTARRATFDISGNAGMEINFNRADTASFDVSGNAGIKLTGTTRLPVRQNVTGNGGITDHTTRTK
;
A
#
# COMPACT_ATOMS: atom_id res chain seq x y z
N MET A 1 -58.40 -47.76 -7.94
CA MET A 1 -57.34 -46.77 -7.48
C MET A 1 -56.29 -46.67 -8.56
N LYS A 2 -56.24 -45.57 -9.29
CA LYS A 2 -55.22 -45.32 -10.33
C LYS A 2 -53.94 -44.77 -9.67
N LYS A 3 -52.80 -45.45 -9.86
CA LYS A 3 -51.49 -44.97 -9.44
C LYS A 3 -51.14 -43.67 -10.20
N PRO A 4 -50.63 -42.65 -9.55
CA PRO A 4 -50.19 -41.43 -10.24
C PRO A 4 -48.95 -41.72 -11.11
N SER A 5 -48.93 -41.11 -12.29
CA SER A 5 -47.89 -41.28 -13.30
C SER A 5 -46.55 -40.71 -12.80
N THR A 6 -45.48 -41.45 -13.01
CA THR A 6 -44.11 -41.09 -12.69
C THR A 6 -43.65 -39.76 -13.31
N LYS A 7 -44.31 -39.29 -14.37
CA LYS A 7 -44.02 -38.00 -15.04
C LYS A 7 -44.46 -36.79 -14.22
N THR A 8 -45.47 -36.92 -13.34
CA THR A 8 -45.96 -35.80 -12.51
C THR A 8 -45.08 -35.58 -11.29
N ILE A 9 -44.42 -36.62 -10.78
CA ILE A 9 -43.52 -36.53 -9.61
C ILE A 9 -42.21 -35.86 -9.99
N THR A 10 -41.69 -36.11 -11.21
CA THR A 10 -40.43 -35.46 -11.67
C THR A 10 -40.62 -33.97 -11.95
N ALA A 11 -41.78 -33.55 -12.45
CA ALA A 11 -42.05 -32.13 -12.72
C ALA A 11 -42.17 -31.28 -11.43
N THR A 12 -42.79 -31.82 -10.39
CA THR A 12 -42.95 -31.14 -9.09
C THR A 12 -41.64 -31.06 -8.32
N LEU A 13 -40.75 -32.04 -8.44
CA LEU A 13 -39.45 -32.05 -7.80
C LEU A 13 -38.49 -31.05 -8.47
N SER A 14 -38.55 -30.88 -9.79
CA SER A 14 -37.74 -29.92 -10.53
C SER A 14 -38.12 -28.45 -10.24
N ILE A 15 -39.39 -28.16 -10.00
CA ILE A 15 -39.87 -26.83 -9.64
C ILE A 15 -39.45 -26.47 -8.20
N ALA A 16 -39.50 -27.44 -7.28
CA ALA A 16 -39.06 -27.22 -5.89
C ALA A 16 -37.53 -26.96 -5.77
N VAL A 17 -36.72 -27.61 -6.62
CA VAL A 17 -35.26 -27.37 -6.65
C VAL A 17 -34.91 -26.02 -7.29
N CYS A 18 -35.66 -25.59 -8.33
CA CYS A 18 -35.43 -24.23 -8.92
C CYS A 18 -35.84 -23.09 -8.01
N THR A 19 -36.84 -23.26 -7.15
CA THR A 19 -37.23 -22.19 -6.18
C THR A 19 -36.24 -22.07 -5.01
N LEU A 20 -35.50 -23.10 -4.67
CA LEU A 20 -34.44 -23.07 -3.66
C LEU A 20 -33.14 -22.42 -4.16
N LEU A 21 -32.91 -22.34 -5.47
CA LEU A 21 -31.72 -21.69 -6.05
C LEU A 21 -31.88 -20.18 -6.31
N LEU A 22 -33.06 -19.60 -6.12
CA LEU A 22 -33.35 -18.17 -6.27
C LEU A 22 -33.28 -17.39 -4.95
N CYS A 23 -32.91 -18.03 -3.84
CA CYS A 23 -32.48 -17.31 -2.64
C CYS A 23 -31.05 -16.80 -2.86
N SER A 24 -30.84 -15.96 -3.90
CA SER A 24 -29.69 -15.11 -3.97
C SER A 24 -29.76 -14.20 -2.75
N CYS A 25 -28.91 -14.46 -1.78
CA CYS A 25 -28.68 -13.56 -0.66
C CYS A 25 -28.38 -12.18 -1.26
N ILE A 26 -29.36 -11.30 -1.20
CA ILE A 26 -29.13 -9.86 -1.36
C ILE A 26 -28.29 -9.48 -0.14
N MET A 27 -26.99 -9.65 -0.24
CA MET A 27 -26.04 -9.12 0.75
C MET A 27 -26.20 -7.61 0.71
N LYS A 28 -26.93 -7.04 1.66
CA LYS A 28 -26.95 -5.59 1.86
C LYS A 28 -25.51 -5.16 2.01
N LYS A 29 -25.08 -4.21 1.16
CA LYS A 29 -23.76 -3.58 1.36
C LYS A 29 -23.71 -3.01 2.77
N PRO A 30 -22.68 -3.31 3.56
CA PRO A 30 -22.54 -2.75 4.89
C PRO A 30 -22.56 -1.23 4.82
N ASP A 31 -23.38 -0.60 5.66
CA ASP A 31 -23.40 0.85 5.80
C ASP A 31 -22.35 1.29 6.84
N TYR A 32 -21.25 1.84 6.37
CA TYR A 32 -20.18 2.38 7.20
C TYR A 32 -20.39 3.84 7.61
N GLY A 33 -21.57 4.41 7.32
CA GLY A 33 -21.93 5.78 7.65
C GLY A 33 -21.33 6.82 6.68
N PRO A 34 -21.46 8.11 7.01
CA PRO A 34 -20.98 9.19 6.16
C PRO A 34 -19.45 9.23 6.07
N THR A 35 -18.95 9.80 4.97
CA THR A 35 -17.52 10.12 4.85
C THR A 35 -17.23 11.34 5.72
N VAL A 36 -16.24 11.23 6.59
CA VAL A 36 -15.81 12.28 7.52
C VAL A 36 -14.32 12.52 7.44
N LYS A 37 -13.87 13.69 7.92
CA LYS A 37 -12.46 14.06 8.05
C LYS A 37 -12.17 14.33 9.52
N LYS A 38 -11.04 13.79 10.01
CA LYS A 38 -10.56 14.01 11.38
C LYS A 38 -9.09 14.39 11.33
N THR A 39 -8.72 15.52 11.90
CA THR A 39 -7.33 15.98 12.00
C THR A 39 -6.91 15.98 13.46
N MET A 40 -5.70 15.52 13.73
CA MET A 40 -5.11 15.51 15.05
C MET A 40 -3.65 15.97 14.99
N THR A 41 -3.24 16.80 15.92
CA THR A 41 -1.83 17.08 16.19
C THR A 41 -1.28 15.93 17.02
N VAL A 42 -0.09 15.46 16.69
CA VAL A 42 0.58 14.36 17.38
C VAL A 42 1.94 14.83 17.91
N PRO A 43 2.51 14.16 18.92
CA PRO A 43 3.90 14.40 19.32
C PRO A 43 4.87 14.21 18.15
N SER A 44 6.09 14.74 18.28
CA SER A 44 7.14 14.56 17.28
C SER A 44 7.49 13.07 17.10
N PHE A 45 7.75 12.71 15.84
CA PHE A 45 8.19 11.37 15.46
C PHE A 45 9.20 11.47 14.31
N ASN A 46 10.02 10.46 14.14
CA ASN A 46 10.94 10.33 13.02
C ASN A 46 10.76 9.04 12.23
N SER A 47 9.90 8.15 12.72
CA SER A 47 9.58 6.88 12.09
C SER A 47 8.07 6.66 12.05
N VAL A 48 7.61 5.89 11.07
CA VAL A 48 6.18 5.54 10.88
C VAL A 48 6.05 4.04 10.72
N GLU A 49 5.12 3.44 11.43
CA GLU A 49 4.69 2.05 11.27
C GLU A 49 3.23 2.03 10.82
N LEU A 50 3.00 1.37 9.69
CA LEU A 50 1.71 1.26 9.01
C LEU A 50 1.29 -0.20 8.98
N ASN A 51 0.17 -0.53 9.63
CA ASN A 51 -0.37 -1.88 9.63
C ASN A 51 -1.81 -1.86 9.14
N GLY A 52 -2.14 -2.77 8.22
CA GLY A 52 -3.49 -2.92 7.69
C GLY A 52 -3.70 -2.31 6.30
N ASN A 53 -4.97 -1.99 5.98
CA ASN A 53 -5.42 -1.64 4.62
C ASN A 53 -5.71 -0.14 4.50
N THR A 54 -4.72 0.68 4.18
CA THR A 54 -4.87 2.14 4.13
C THR A 54 -4.19 2.77 2.91
N ALA A 55 -4.69 3.93 2.48
CA ALA A 55 -3.99 4.79 1.53
C ALA A 55 -3.27 5.91 2.30
N VAL A 56 -1.96 5.84 2.39
CA VAL A 56 -1.14 6.78 3.15
C VAL A 56 -0.51 7.81 2.23
N TYR A 57 -0.65 9.07 2.57
CA TYR A 57 -0.07 10.22 1.89
C TYR A 57 0.89 10.91 2.84
N PHE A 58 2.17 10.94 2.51
CA PHE A 58 3.15 11.69 3.27
C PHE A 58 3.34 13.09 2.69
N LEU A 59 3.21 14.10 3.54
CA LEU A 59 3.38 15.51 3.23
C LEU A 59 4.53 16.07 4.07
N GLN A 60 5.54 16.65 3.46
CA GLN A 60 6.59 17.31 4.22
C GLN A 60 6.14 18.70 4.64
N GLY A 61 6.10 18.96 5.94
CA GLY A 61 5.63 20.23 6.51
C GLY A 61 6.23 20.50 7.87
N LYS A 62 6.00 21.68 8.43
CA LYS A 62 6.63 22.11 9.70
C LYS A 62 6.03 21.44 10.93
N GLU A 63 4.79 20.97 10.85
CA GLU A 63 4.03 20.45 11.99
C GLU A 63 3.95 18.92 11.96
N TYR A 64 3.73 18.32 13.12
CA TYR A 64 3.43 16.90 13.26
C TYR A 64 1.92 16.71 13.36
N SER A 65 1.32 16.19 12.31
CA SER A 65 -0.13 15.97 12.28
C SER A 65 -0.52 14.74 11.49
N VAL A 66 -1.68 14.18 11.83
CA VAL A 66 -2.34 13.12 11.10
C VAL A 66 -3.76 13.56 10.76
N ARG A 67 -4.12 13.48 9.48
CA ARG A 67 -5.48 13.71 9.01
C ARG A 67 -6.03 12.43 8.38
N LEU A 68 -7.18 12.02 8.85
CA LEU A 68 -7.93 10.87 8.34
C LEU A 68 -9.09 11.34 7.49
N GLU A 69 -9.37 10.60 6.42
CA GLU A 69 -10.55 10.78 5.58
C GLU A 69 -11.12 9.42 5.18
N GLY A 70 -12.39 9.18 5.47
CA GLY A 70 -13.05 7.91 5.18
C GLY A 70 -14.41 7.80 5.83
N LYS A 71 -15.03 6.62 5.75
CA LYS A 71 -16.31 6.32 6.39
C LYS A 71 -16.17 6.33 7.91
N LYS A 72 -17.14 6.96 8.60
CA LYS A 72 -17.06 7.20 10.05
C LYS A 72 -16.76 5.93 10.85
N LYS A 73 -17.51 4.86 10.63
CA LYS A 73 -17.31 3.58 11.37
C LYS A 73 -15.91 2.99 11.14
N LEU A 74 -15.35 3.13 9.92
CA LEU A 74 -14.00 2.65 9.63
C LEU A 74 -12.93 3.51 10.30
N LEU A 75 -13.14 4.84 10.39
CA LEU A 75 -12.20 5.72 11.09
C LEU A 75 -12.22 5.50 12.61
N ASP A 76 -13.35 5.10 13.16
CA ASP A 76 -13.48 4.81 14.59
C ASP A 76 -12.69 3.55 15.00
N CYS A 77 -12.39 2.63 14.04
CA CYS A 77 -11.53 1.46 14.23
C CYS A 77 -10.03 1.75 14.09
N MET A 78 -9.63 2.97 13.71
CA MET A 78 -8.23 3.33 13.56
C MET A 78 -7.57 3.62 14.91
N LYS A 79 -6.45 2.96 15.19
CA LYS A 79 -5.59 3.25 16.35
C LYS A 79 -4.36 4.01 15.88
N ILE A 80 -4.25 5.27 16.31
CA ILE A 80 -3.15 6.17 15.95
C ILE A 80 -2.52 6.73 17.21
N GLY A 81 -1.21 6.63 17.30
CA GLY A 81 -0.46 7.17 18.43
C GLY A 81 1.04 7.20 18.19
N VAL A 82 1.74 8.04 18.93
CA VAL A 82 3.19 8.13 18.92
C VAL A 82 3.76 7.49 20.18
N LYS A 83 4.67 6.54 20.00
CA LYS A 83 5.42 5.89 21.09
C LYS A 83 6.88 5.73 20.65
N ASN A 84 7.81 6.12 21.52
CA ASN A 84 9.26 6.03 21.25
C ASN A 84 9.67 6.66 19.90
N ASN A 85 9.15 7.85 19.60
CA ASN A 85 9.36 8.56 18.31
C ASN A 85 8.85 7.84 17.06
N VAL A 86 8.01 6.81 17.22
CA VAL A 86 7.36 6.07 16.13
C VAL A 86 5.88 6.43 16.11
N LEU A 87 5.39 6.95 14.99
CA LEU A 87 3.97 7.08 14.71
C LEU A 87 3.41 5.74 14.27
N ASN A 88 2.55 5.15 15.08
CA ASN A 88 1.84 3.91 14.77
C ASN A 88 0.48 4.24 14.17
N VAL A 89 0.19 3.68 13.01
CA VAL A 89 -1.09 3.78 12.30
C VAL A 89 -1.58 2.39 12.01
N ASN A 90 -2.54 1.93 12.82
CA ASN A 90 -3.08 0.59 12.74
C ASN A 90 -4.58 0.64 12.41
N SER A 91 -5.00 -0.12 11.40
CA SER A 91 -6.40 -0.46 11.21
C SER A 91 -6.66 -1.79 11.92
N THR A 92 -7.44 -1.78 13.00
CA THR A 92 -7.79 -3.02 13.68
C THR A 92 -9.08 -3.58 13.12
N ASP A 93 -9.13 -4.90 12.91
CA ASP A 93 -10.36 -5.61 12.53
C ASP A 93 -11.35 -5.77 13.73
N GLU A 94 -10.94 -5.32 14.92
CA GLU A 94 -11.76 -5.32 16.13
C GLU A 94 -12.65 -4.08 16.18
N ALA A 95 -13.80 -4.15 15.52
CA ALA A 95 -14.96 -3.41 15.99
C ALA A 95 -15.45 -4.10 17.26
N ASP A 96 -15.60 -3.38 18.37
CA ASP A 96 -16.23 -3.82 19.64
C ASP A 96 -17.74 -4.15 19.49
N SER A 97 -18.16 -4.53 18.32
CA SER A 97 -19.52 -4.97 18.00
C SER A 97 -19.43 -6.23 17.16
N ASN A 98 -20.35 -7.17 17.37
CA ASN A 98 -20.53 -8.43 16.65
C ASN A 98 -20.64 -8.32 15.11
N GLU A 99 -20.19 -7.23 14.51
CA GLU A 99 -20.03 -7.01 13.09
C GLU A 99 -18.56 -7.19 12.72
N ILE A 100 -18.27 -8.29 12.02
CA ILE A 100 -16.96 -8.50 11.38
C ILE A 100 -16.83 -7.44 10.30
N VAL A 101 -16.03 -6.40 10.56
CA VAL A 101 -15.67 -5.39 9.55
C VAL A 101 -14.60 -6.00 8.68
N PHE A 102 -14.99 -6.63 7.57
CA PHE A 102 -14.05 -7.06 6.55
C PHE A 102 -13.46 -5.82 5.87
N PHE A 103 -12.23 -5.49 6.16
CA PHE A 103 -11.40 -4.63 5.29
C PHE A 103 -11.02 -5.41 4.02
N GLY A 104 -12.06 -5.90 3.29
CA GLY A 104 -11.88 -6.72 2.10
C GLY A 104 -11.40 -5.88 0.91
N HIS A 105 -10.43 -6.39 0.27
CA HIS A 105 -9.89 -6.30 -1.12
C HIS A 105 -10.60 -5.41 -2.16
N SER A 106 -11.07 -4.22 -1.86
CA SER A 106 -11.50 -3.32 -2.93
C SER A 106 -10.70 -2.02 -2.93
N HIS A 107 -9.61 -2.02 -3.69
CA HIS A 107 -8.88 -0.82 -4.09
C HIS A 107 -9.73 0.13 -4.97
N GLN A 108 -10.99 -0.19 -5.15
CA GLN A 108 -11.93 0.50 -6.04
C GLN A 108 -13.29 0.61 -5.35
N GLY A 109 -13.41 1.54 -4.38
CA GLY A 109 -14.68 1.82 -3.75
C GLY A 109 -14.57 2.91 -2.68
N ASP A 110 -15.71 3.45 -2.30
CA ASP A 110 -15.96 4.53 -1.34
C ASP A 110 -15.44 4.25 0.11
N ASN A 111 -14.85 3.07 0.36
CA ASN A 111 -14.50 2.58 1.71
C ASN A 111 -13.01 2.65 2.04
N THR A 112 -12.17 3.21 1.16
CA THR A 112 -10.72 3.36 1.44
C THR A 112 -10.49 4.45 2.47
N ILE A 113 -9.78 4.12 3.55
CA ILE A 113 -9.30 5.11 4.51
C ILE A 113 -8.06 5.79 3.93
N LYS A 114 -8.10 7.12 3.84
CA LYS A 114 -6.95 7.95 3.48
C LYS A 114 -6.33 8.53 4.73
N VAL A 115 -5.05 8.30 4.90
CA VAL A 115 -4.26 8.81 6.03
C VAL A 115 -3.23 9.78 5.49
N TYR A 116 -3.32 11.04 5.88
CA TYR A 116 -2.35 12.07 5.53
C TYR A 116 -1.45 12.31 6.73
N ILE A 117 -0.17 12.03 6.59
CA ILE A 117 0.84 12.20 7.62
C ILE A 117 1.69 13.42 7.25
N THR A 118 1.78 14.38 8.16
CA THR A 118 2.65 15.55 7.97
C THR A 118 3.75 15.55 9.02
N SER A 119 5.00 15.74 8.59
CA SER A 119 6.14 15.96 9.48
C SER A 119 7.26 16.72 8.76
N PRO A 120 8.17 17.36 9.49
CA PRO A 120 9.34 18.04 8.89
C PRO A 120 10.31 17.06 8.23
N THR A 121 10.48 15.88 8.82
CA THR A 121 11.41 14.85 8.35
C THR A 121 10.96 13.46 8.77
N LEU A 122 11.47 12.45 8.06
CA LEU A 122 11.39 11.04 8.43
C LEU A 122 12.73 10.36 8.20
N THR A 123 12.99 9.31 8.96
CA THR A 123 14.15 8.42 8.78
C THR A 123 13.73 7.01 8.39
N LYS A 124 12.52 6.59 8.75
CA LYS A 124 12.02 5.24 8.46
C LYS A 124 10.51 5.22 8.27
N ILE A 125 10.06 4.42 7.29
CA ILE A 125 8.67 3.97 7.16
C ILE A 125 8.69 2.46 7.05
N SER A 126 7.97 1.79 7.93
CA SER A 126 7.70 0.35 7.84
C SER A 126 6.22 0.15 7.55
N GLN A 127 5.92 -0.66 6.54
CA GLN A 127 4.55 -0.95 6.14
C GLN A 127 4.36 -2.46 6.06
N ASP A 128 3.36 -2.96 6.78
CA ASP A 128 2.88 -4.33 6.73
C ASP A 128 1.39 -4.34 6.38
N GLY A 129 1.00 -5.17 5.41
CA GLY A 129 -0.37 -5.30 4.94
C GLY A 129 -0.61 -4.79 3.51
N ASN A 130 -1.89 -4.50 3.20
CA ASN A 130 -2.28 -4.06 1.85
C ASN A 130 -2.48 -2.54 1.84
N ALA A 131 -1.44 -1.78 1.63
CA ALA A 131 -1.52 -0.33 1.68
C ALA A 131 -0.88 0.35 0.47
N SER A 132 -1.25 1.60 0.25
CA SER A 132 -0.52 2.45 -0.69
C SER A 132 0.20 3.57 0.05
N LEU A 133 1.48 3.78 -0.28
CA LEU A 133 2.29 4.87 0.22
C LEU A 133 2.57 5.87 -0.90
N VAL A 134 2.11 7.09 -0.72
CA VAL A 134 2.21 8.13 -1.74
C VAL A 134 2.93 9.36 -1.19
N PHE A 135 3.96 9.81 -1.90
CA PHE A 135 4.60 11.11 -1.72
C PHE A 135 4.16 12.00 -2.89
N PRO A 136 3.04 12.74 -2.74
CA PRO A 136 2.44 13.48 -3.84
C PRO A 136 3.25 14.72 -4.24
N ASP A 137 3.99 15.28 -3.29
CA ASP A 137 4.78 16.49 -3.46
C ASP A 137 6.29 16.20 -3.46
N SER A 138 7.08 17.24 -3.60
CA SER A 138 8.54 17.14 -3.47
C SER A 138 8.93 16.99 -2.01
N VAL A 139 9.77 16.00 -1.71
CA VAL A 139 10.29 15.73 -0.37
C VAL A 139 11.80 15.67 -0.37
N THR A 140 12.40 16.06 0.78
CA THR A 140 13.85 16.04 0.97
C THR A 140 14.19 15.37 2.29
N PHE A 141 15.10 14.39 2.26
CA PHE A 141 15.58 13.69 3.43
C PHE A 141 17.10 13.56 3.38
N ASP A 142 17.76 13.55 4.53
CA ASP A 142 19.16 13.17 4.60
C ASP A 142 19.31 11.65 4.44
N ARG A 143 18.46 10.92 5.13
CA ARG A 143 18.39 9.45 5.05
C ARG A 143 16.96 8.99 5.20
N LEU A 144 16.55 8.01 4.40
CA LEU A 144 15.24 7.37 4.49
C LEU A 144 15.36 5.85 4.25
N SER A 145 14.79 5.07 5.17
CA SER A 145 14.59 3.63 5.02
C SER A 145 13.10 3.37 4.76
N LEU A 146 12.79 2.57 3.74
CA LEU A 146 11.45 2.13 3.37
C LEU A 146 11.41 0.60 3.43
N ASN A 147 10.74 0.04 4.44
CA ASN A 147 10.55 -1.40 4.59
C ASN A 147 9.10 -1.71 4.24
N ILE A 148 8.88 -2.39 3.12
CA ILE A 148 7.55 -2.66 2.56
C ILE A 148 7.33 -4.17 2.52
N ASP A 149 6.40 -4.64 3.32
CA ASP A 149 5.91 -6.02 3.32
C ASP A 149 4.42 -6.05 2.99
N GLY A 150 3.97 -7.07 2.27
CA GLY A 150 2.59 -7.23 1.85
C GLY A 150 2.30 -6.81 0.41
N ASN A 151 1.01 -6.56 0.11
CA ASN A 151 0.59 -6.17 -1.24
C ASN A 151 0.47 -4.64 -1.34
N SER A 152 1.45 -3.99 -1.90
CA SER A 152 1.62 -2.55 -1.73
C SER A 152 1.84 -1.79 -3.03
N ALA A 153 1.51 -0.49 -2.98
CA ALA A 153 1.87 0.43 -4.04
C ALA A 153 2.61 1.64 -3.46
N VAL A 154 3.85 1.86 -3.90
CA VAL A 154 4.64 3.04 -3.51
C VAL A 154 4.74 3.99 -4.69
N LYS A 155 4.29 5.23 -4.52
CA LYS A 155 4.34 6.26 -5.55
C LYS A 155 5.02 7.51 -5.03
N VAL A 156 6.13 7.89 -5.69
CA VAL A 156 6.92 9.06 -5.33
C VAL A 156 6.95 10.02 -6.51
N HIS A 157 6.44 11.24 -6.30
CA HIS A 157 6.47 12.25 -7.34
C HIS A 157 7.88 12.82 -7.51
N ARG A 158 8.49 13.34 -6.44
CA ARG A 158 9.86 13.84 -6.44
C ARG A 158 10.49 13.63 -5.06
N MET A 159 11.66 13.01 -5.05
CA MET A 159 12.42 12.80 -3.81
C MET A 159 13.87 13.20 -4.02
N LYS A 160 14.37 14.00 -3.10
CA LYS A 160 15.80 14.27 -2.94
C LYS A 160 16.24 13.64 -1.63
N VAL A 161 17.23 12.77 -1.67
CA VAL A 161 17.67 12.05 -0.49
C VAL A 161 19.18 11.85 -0.50
N GLY A 162 19.81 11.95 0.66
CA GLY A 162 21.22 11.60 0.80
C GLY A 162 21.43 10.10 0.64
N GLN A 163 20.69 9.31 1.42
CA GLN A 163 20.70 7.84 1.37
C GLN A 163 19.29 7.31 1.41
N LEU A 164 18.92 6.49 0.43
CA LEU A 164 17.68 5.71 0.37
C LEU A 164 18.01 4.23 0.47
N ASP A 165 17.44 3.58 1.46
CA ASP A 165 17.48 2.13 1.61
C ASP A 165 16.04 1.60 1.53
N MET A 166 15.74 0.76 0.54
CA MET A 166 14.41 0.21 0.32
C MET A 166 14.44 -1.30 0.31
N GLU A 167 13.70 -1.90 1.23
CA GLU A 167 13.48 -3.34 1.33
C GLU A 167 12.04 -3.67 0.91
N LEU A 168 11.88 -4.67 0.06
CA LEU A 168 10.62 -5.10 -0.52
C LEU A 168 10.49 -6.61 -0.39
N SER A 169 9.53 -7.11 0.41
CA SER A 169 9.35 -8.55 0.62
C SER A 169 7.97 -9.09 0.20
N GLY A 170 7.13 -8.27 -0.41
CA GLY A 170 5.78 -8.67 -0.82
C GLY A 170 5.52 -8.58 -2.32
N ASN A 171 4.25 -8.42 -2.68
CA ASN A 171 3.84 -8.12 -4.05
C ASN A 171 3.64 -6.61 -4.20
N ALA A 172 4.57 -5.91 -4.79
CA ALA A 172 4.51 -4.46 -4.80
C ALA A 172 4.73 -3.81 -6.17
N GLY A 173 4.00 -2.71 -6.38
CA GLY A 173 4.24 -1.77 -7.46
C GLY A 173 4.95 -0.52 -6.95
N VAL A 174 6.15 -0.21 -7.46
CA VAL A 174 6.94 0.95 -7.02
C VAL A 174 7.22 1.89 -8.16
N LYS A 175 6.94 3.17 -7.96
CA LYS A 175 7.21 4.19 -8.97
C LYS A 175 7.83 5.45 -8.39
N PHE A 176 9.07 5.71 -8.76
CA PHE A 176 9.74 7.00 -8.55
C PHE A 176 9.74 7.79 -9.86
N LYS A 177 8.96 8.87 -9.90
CA LYS A 177 8.95 9.74 -11.10
C LYS A 177 10.19 10.60 -11.21
N ASN A 178 10.81 10.94 -10.07
CA ASN A 178 12.00 11.78 -10.04
C ASN A 178 12.76 11.54 -8.73
N LEU A 179 13.84 10.75 -8.80
CA LEU A 179 14.69 10.44 -7.65
C LEU A 179 16.06 11.09 -7.82
N THR A 180 16.44 11.91 -6.85
CA THR A 180 17.81 12.42 -6.70
C THR A 180 18.41 11.83 -5.43
N ALA A 181 19.51 11.09 -5.52
CA ALA A 181 20.12 10.42 -4.39
C ALA A 181 21.65 10.44 -4.47
N ARG A 182 22.33 10.55 -3.33
CA ARG A 182 23.76 10.21 -3.27
C ARG A 182 23.93 8.70 -3.32
N ARG A 183 23.14 7.97 -2.55
CA ARG A 183 23.12 6.50 -2.58
C ARG A 183 21.67 6.01 -2.55
N ALA A 184 21.35 5.05 -3.40
CA ALA A 184 20.08 4.35 -3.38
C ALA A 184 20.32 2.84 -3.43
N THR A 185 19.80 2.12 -2.45
CA THR A 185 19.90 0.66 -2.33
C THR A 185 18.49 0.09 -2.35
N PHE A 186 18.31 -0.97 -3.12
CA PHE A 186 17.03 -1.65 -3.29
C PHE A 186 17.24 -3.15 -3.11
N ASP A 187 16.65 -3.72 -2.07
CA ASP A 187 16.66 -5.16 -1.76
C ASP A 187 15.25 -5.70 -1.98
N ILE A 188 15.10 -6.62 -2.93
CA ILE A 188 13.80 -7.09 -3.41
C ILE A 188 13.75 -8.61 -3.32
N SER A 189 12.90 -9.12 -2.45
CA SER A 189 12.69 -10.56 -2.25
C SER A 189 11.29 -11.05 -2.67
N GLY A 190 10.46 -10.19 -3.25
CA GLY A 190 9.09 -10.51 -3.63
C GLY A 190 8.82 -10.50 -5.13
N ASN A 191 7.53 -10.37 -5.48
CA ASN A 191 7.09 -10.14 -6.86
C ASN A 191 6.86 -8.63 -7.06
N ALA A 192 7.79 -7.95 -7.68
CA ALA A 192 7.73 -6.50 -7.79
C ALA A 192 7.74 -5.98 -9.24
N GLY A 193 6.89 -4.99 -9.50
CA GLY A 193 7.02 -4.11 -10.66
C GLY A 193 7.61 -2.78 -10.23
N MET A 194 8.80 -2.40 -10.73
CA MET A 194 9.45 -1.17 -10.31
C MET A 194 9.82 -0.29 -11.50
N GLU A 195 9.45 1.00 -11.44
CA GLU A 195 9.87 2.02 -12.38
C GLU A 195 10.58 3.15 -11.62
N ILE A 196 11.84 3.40 -11.95
CA ILE A 196 12.62 4.48 -11.35
C ILE A 196 13.19 5.39 -12.43
N ASN A 197 12.86 6.67 -12.34
CA ASN A 197 13.54 7.72 -13.10
C ASN A 197 14.50 8.48 -12.18
N PHE A 198 15.79 8.28 -12.38
CA PHE A 198 16.83 9.02 -11.68
C PHE A 198 17.01 10.40 -12.33
N ASN A 199 16.65 11.47 -11.61
CA ASN A 199 17.08 12.80 -12.00
C ASN A 199 18.61 12.92 -11.89
N ARG A 200 19.16 12.37 -10.78
CA ARG A 200 20.58 12.12 -10.57
C ARG A 200 20.76 11.15 -9.41
N ALA A 201 21.54 10.09 -9.61
CA ALA A 201 22.04 9.29 -8.49
C ALA A 201 23.57 9.16 -8.59
N ASP A 202 24.29 9.33 -7.45
CA ASP A 202 25.73 9.08 -7.47
C ASP A 202 26.00 7.57 -7.53
N THR A 203 25.32 6.79 -6.70
CA THR A 203 25.35 5.32 -6.72
C THR A 203 23.96 4.74 -6.60
N ALA A 204 23.67 3.69 -7.37
CA ALA A 204 22.46 2.89 -7.25
C ALA A 204 22.81 1.40 -7.25
N SER A 205 22.19 0.61 -6.37
CA SER A 205 22.39 -0.84 -6.30
C SER A 205 21.06 -1.55 -6.12
N PHE A 206 20.92 -2.69 -6.79
CA PHE A 206 19.77 -3.58 -6.74
C PHE A 206 20.22 -4.99 -6.42
N ASP A 207 19.64 -5.58 -5.40
CA ASP A 207 19.71 -7.01 -5.06
C ASP A 207 18.32 -7.60 -5.20
N VAL A 208 18.14 -8.53 -6.13
CA VAL A 208 16.84 -9.09 -6.49
C VAL A 208 16.88 -10.59 -6.35
N SER A 209 16.12 -11.13 -5.39
CA SER A 209 15.97 -12.57 -5.18
C SER A 209 14.58 -13.11 -5.53
N GLY A 210 13.69 -12.28 -6.10
CA GLY A 210 12.31 -12.63 -6.44
C GLY A 210 12.01 -12.58 -7.93
N ASN A 211 10.72 -12.49 -8.28
CA ASN A 211 10.25 -12.27 -9.64
C ASN A 211 9.96 -10.79 -9.84
N ALA A 212 10.95 -10.01 -10.23
CA ALA A 212 10.80 -8.56 -10.36
C ALA A 212 11.08 -8.06 -11.78
N GLY A 213 10.19 -7.21 -12.28
CA GLY A 213 10.41 -6.43 -13.51
C GLY A 213 10.81 -5.00 -13.14
N ILE A 214 12.06 -4.61 -13.37
CA ILE A 214 12.59 -3.29 -12.99
C ILE A 214 12.98 -2.51 -14.24
N LYS A 215 12.45 -1.30 -14.35
CA LYS A 215 12.81 -0.36 -15.42
C LYS A 215 13.49 0.87 -14.83
N LEU A 216 14.72 1.13 -15.26
CA LEU A 216 15.51 2.27 -14.84
C LEU A 216 15.69 3.25 -16.00
N THR A 217 15.54 4.54 -15.72
CA THR A 217 15.75 5.63 -16.69
C THR A 217 16.43 6.81 -15.99
N GLY A 218 16.85 7.80 -16.79
CA GLY A 218 17.44 9.03 -16.27
C GLY A 218 18.95 8.95 -16.13
N THR A 219 19.54 9.58 -15.11
CA THR A 219 21.00 9.76 -15.02
C THR A 219 21.59 9.26 -13.72
N THR A 220 22.75 8.58 -13.84
CA THR A 220 23.55 8.14 -12.69
C THR A 220 25.02 8.53 -12.89
N ARG A 221 25.75 8.78 -11.82
CA ARG A 221 27.19 9.08 -11.92
C ARG A 221 28.01 7.82 -12.14
N LEU A 222 27.74 6.75 -11.38
CA LEU A 222 28.39 5.46 -11.53
C LEU A 222 27.42 4.44 -12.17
N PRO A 223 27.93 3.38 -12.80
CA PRO A 223 27.11 2.26 -13.27
C PRO A 223 26.23 1.73 -12.16
N VAL A 224 24.98 1.41 -12.50
CA VAL A 224 24.05 0.74 -11.57
C VAL A 224 24.58 -0.66 -11.29
N ARG A 225 24.74 -1.00 -9.99
CA ARG A 225 25.11 -2.36 -9.58
C ARG A 225 23.85 -3.21 -9.54
N GLN A 226 23.94 -4.40 -10.13
CA GLN A 226 22.78 -5.30 -10.24
C GLN A 226 23.23 -6.71 -9.86
N ASN A 227 22.50 -7.31 -8.91
CA ASN A 227 22.60 -8.71 -8.56
C ASN A 227 21.19 -9.31 -8.64
N VAL A 228 20.98 -10.27 -9.54
CA VAL A 228 19.67 -10.90 -9.76
C VAL A 228 19.80 -12.39 -9.65
N THR A 229 19.16 -12.99 -8.64
CA THR A 229 19.18 -14.43 -8.38
C THR A 229 17.83 -15.12 -8.61
N GLY A 230 16.78 -14.36 -8.94
CA GLY A 230 15.44 -14.87 -9.21
C GLY A 230 15.07 -14.84 -10.70
N ASN A 231 13.77 -15.03 -11.00
CA ASN A 231 13.22 -14.91 -12.36
C ASN A 231 12.88 -13.43 -12.70
N GLY A 232 13.70 -12.52 -12.26
CA GLY A 232 13.53 -11.09 -12.49
C GLY A 232 14.42 -10.57 -13.62
N GLY A 233 14.13 -9.35 -14.06
CA GLY A 233 14.93 -8.64 -15.05
C GLY A 233 15.03 -7.15 -14.74
N ILE A 234 16.23 -6.59 -14.94
CA ILE A 234 16.45 -5.15 -14.82
C ILE A 234 16.76 -4.60 -16.23
N THR A 235 15.88 -3.72 -16.69
CA THR A 235 16.10 -2.97 -17.95
C THR A 235 16.67 -1.60 -17.59
N ASP A 236 17.96 -1.43 -17.80
CA ASP A 236 18.70 -0.20 -17.48
C ASP A 236 18.88 0.69 -18.71
N HIS A 237 18.17 1.79 -18.77
CA HIS A 237 18.29 2.86 -19.75
C HIS A 237 18.88 4.15 -19.16
N THR A 238 19.64 4.03 -18.07
CA THR A 238 20.29 5.20 -17.47
C THR A 238 21.49 5.66 -18.31
N THR A 239 21.72 6.97 -18.34
CA THR A 239 22.90 7.59 -18.92
C THR A 239 23.86 8.02 -17.81
N ARG A 240 25.15 8.22 -18.16
CA ARG A 240 26.14 8.68 -17.18
C ARG A 240 26.30 10.18 -17.26
N THR A 241 26.30 10.83 -16.09
CA THR A 241 26.73 12.22 -15.98
C THR A 241 28.24 12.26 -15.79
N LYS A 242 28.87 13.17 -16.52
CA LYS A 242 30.28 13.54 -16.27
C LYS A 242 30.41 14.27 -14.93
#